data_bb1f45db6f97235f2a4fc23bd0b2f173
#
_entry.id   bb1f45db6f97235f2a4fc23bd0b2f173
#
_cell.length_a   1.000
_cell.length_b   1.000
_cell.length_c   1.000
_cell.angle_alpha   90.00
_cell.angle_beta   90.00
_cell.angle_gamma   90.00
#
_symmetry.space_group_name_H-M   'P 1'
#
loop_
_entity.id
_entity.type
_entity.pdbx_description
1 polymer ?
#
loop_
_entity_poly.entity_id
_entity_poly.type
_entity_poly.pdbx_seq_one_letter_code
_entity_poly.pdbx_strand_id
1 'polypeptide(L)'
;ERTLQVLDYAVLVISGREGVQGHTVTLWKLLQKYEIPVFLFINKLDRDTADYEAVLKSLQERFSPAVCDMSFLTDSAGTDGGSVPEQLVMLAAEDHEEILEQYLDGTLNAAGMEESLRSMIRSGRLYPCMGGSAATGEGIDRFLQMFYRFAVTDYREEDPLRGIVYKVRHDSQGERLTFVTLTGGQISVKDSVDGEKVHQI
;
A
#
# COMPACT_ATOMS: atom_id res chain seq x y z
N GLU A 1 17.06 5.91 -1.50
CA GLU A 1 16.34 6.65 -2.56
C GLU A 1 16.21 5.85 -3.86
N ARG A 2 17.28 5.19 -4.36
CA ARG A 2 17.19 4.40 -5.61
C ARG A 2 16.17 3.25 -5.54
N THR A 3 16.03 2.61 -4.39
CA THR A 3 15.06 1.52 -4.19
C THR A 3 13.61 2.03 -4.24
N LEU A 4 13.36 3.29 -3.85
CA LEU A 4 12.02 3.87 -3.89
C LEU A 4 11.47 3.99 -5.31
N GLN A 5 12.33 4.18 -6.31
CA GLN A 5 11.93 4.32 -7.71
C GLN A 5 11.36 3.05 -8.35
N VAL A 6 11.45 1.93 -7.66
CA VAL A 6 11.00 0.62 -8.16
C VAL A 6 9.97 -0.04 -7.24
N LEU A 7 9.39 0.72 -6.32
CA LEU A 7 8.29 0.27 -5.48
C LEU A 7 6.96 0.58 -6.15
N ASP A 8 6.10 -0.42 -6.25
CA ASP A 8 4.70 -0.22 -6.65
C ASP A 8 3.89 0.34 -5.49
N TYR A 9 4.16 -0.12 -4.27
CA TYR A 9 3.49 0.28 -3.02
C TYR A 9 4.47 0.27 -1.86
N ALA A 10 4.14 1.00 -0.81
CA ALA A 10 4.86 0.97 0.47
C ALA A 10 3.91 0.69 1.64
N VAL A 11 4.38 -0.08 2.60
CA VAL A 11 3.72 -0.21 3.90
C VAL A 11 4.54 0.56 4.91
N LEU A 12 3.97 1.62 5.47
CA LEU A 12 4.60 2.41 6.52
C LEU A 12 4.06 1.96 7.88
N VAL A 13 4.94 1.38 8.68
CA VAL A 13 4.61 0.84 10.00
C VAL A 13 4.90 1.88 11.07
N ILE A 14 3.89 2.21 11.87
CA ILE A 14 3.95 3.21 12.95
C ILE A 14 3.71 2.51 14.30
N SER A 15 4.43 2.89 15.33
CA SER A 15 4.21 2.37 16.68
C SER A 15 2.97 3.01 17.30
N GLY A 16 1.99 2.20 17.74
CA GLY A 16 0.81 2.67 18.47
C GLY A 16 1.13 3.33 19.82
N ARG A 17 2.30 3.03 20.36
CA ARG A 17 2.80 3.64 21.61
C ARG A 17 3.55 4.96 21.38
N GLU A 18 4.43 5.00 20.38
CA GLU A 18 5.34 6.13 20.16
C GLU A 18 4.79 7.14 19.16
N GLY A 19 3.78 6.72 18.39
CA GLY A 19 3.16 7.56 17.37
C GLY A 19 4.11 7.92 16.23
N VAL A 20 3.86 9.07 15.62
CA VAL A 20 4.59 9.58 14.46
C VAL A 20 5.93 10.17 14.89
N GLN A 21 7.02 9.50 14.55
CA GLN A 21 8.40 9.89 14.84
C GLN A 21 9.00 10.75 13.71
N GLY A 22 10.11 11.45 14.00
CA GLY A 22 10.78 12.32 13.02
C GLY A 22 11.20 11.58 11.74
N HIS A 23 11.73 10.36 11.87
CA HIS A 23 12.12 9.57 10.71
C HIS A 23 10.90 9.09 9.90
N THR A 24 9.76 8.85 10.54
CA THR A 24 8.50 8.50 9.86
C THR A 24 8.04 9.64 8.95
N VAL A 25 8.17 10.89 9.44
CA VAL A 25 7.87 12.09 8.63
C VAL A 25 8.81 12.19 7.43
N THR A 26 10.09 11.87 7.62
CA THR A 26 11.06 11.90 6.52
C THR A 26 10.74 10.85 5.46
N LEU A 27 10.42 9.62 5.87
CA LEU A 27 9.99 8.56 4.96
C LEU A 27 8.71 8.92 4.23
N TRP A 28 7.71 9.46 4.94
CA TRP A 28 6.47 9.92 4.33
C TRP A 28 6.72 10.94 3.21
N LYS A 29 7.53 11.97 3.48
CA LYS A 29 7.89 12.98 2.47
C LYS A 29 8.60 12.39 1.26
N LEU A 30 9.46 11.39 1.48
CA LEU A 30 10.12 10.68 0.37
C LEU A 30 9.13 9.87 -0.46
N LEU A 31 8.22 9.13 0.17
CA LEU A 31 7.18 8.36 -0.51
C LEU A 31 6.28 9.28 -1.34
N GLN A 32 5.87 10.43 -0.78
CA GLN A 32 5.10 11.44 -1.51
C GLN A 32 5.88 12.03 -2.71
N LYS A 33 7.16 12.35 -2.52
CA LYS A 33 8.03 12.89 -3.59
C LYS A 33 8.16 11.94 -4.78
N TYR A 34 8.14 10.63 -4.52
CA TYR A 34 8.24 9.59 -5.56
C TYR A 34 6.88 9.05 -5.99
N GLU A 35 5.77 9.67 -5.52
CA GLU A 35 4.39 9.29 -5.84
C GLU A 35 4.08 7.82 -5.58
N ILE A 36 4.68 7.26 -4.52
CA ILE A 36 4.48 5.87 -4.13
C ILE A 36 3.22 5.77 -3.27
N PRO A 37 2.22 4.96 -3.67
CA PRO A 37 1.04 4.69 -2.86
C PRO A 37 1.40 4.03 -1.53
N VAL A 38 0.79 4.50 -0.43
CA VAL A 38 1.18 4.09 0.93
C VAL A 38 0.00 3.47 1.67
N PHE A 39 0.23 2.30 2.24
CA PHE A 39 -0.60 1.69 3.26
C PHE A 39 0.01 1.96 4.64
N LEU A 40 -0.81 2.22 5.63
CA LEU A 40 -0.38 2.53 6.98
C LEU A 40 -0.78 1.39 7.94
N PHE A 41 0.17 0.96 8.77
CA PHE A 41 -0.11 -0.04 9.79
C PHE A 41 0.34 0.45 11.17
N ILE A 42 -0.62 0.63 12.10
CA ILE A 42 -0.36 1.03 13.48
C ILE A 42 -0.11 -0.24 14.29
N ASN A 43 1.17 -0.49 14.59
CA ASN A 43 1.66 -1.71 15.24
C ASN A 43 1.81 -1.54 16.75
N LYS A 44 1.96 -2.65 17.46
CA LYS A 44 2.17 -2.73 18.93
C LYS A 44 0.94 -2.30 19.73
N LEU A 45 -0.26 -2.58 19.24
CA LEU A 45 -1.50 -2.27 19.99
C LEU A 45 -1.72 -3.21 21.18
N ASP A 46 -0.92 -4.27 21.32
CA ASP A 46 -0.85 -5.13 22.51
C ASP A 46 -0.25 -4.46 23.74
N ARG A 47 0.29 -3.25 23.62
CA ARG A 47 0.94 -2.54 24.73
C ARG A 47 -0.04 -1.65 25.46
N ASP A 48 -0.01 -1.65 26.81
CA ASP A 48 -0.92 -0.90 27.69
C ASP A 48 -1.01 0.60 27.41
N THR A 49 0.03 1.18 26.79
CA THR A 49 0.10 2.61 26.48
C THR A 49 -0.14 2.91 25.00
N ALA A 50 -0.54 1.92 24.21
CA ALA A 50 -0.86 2.12 22.80
C ALA A 50 -2.25 2.73 22.66
N ASP A 51 -2.38 3.72 21.77
CA ASP A 51 -3.63 4.41 21.48
C ASP A 51 -3.78 4.54 19.95
N TYR A 52 -4.64 3.69 19.40
CA TYR A 52 -4.90 3.65 17.95
C TYR A 52 -5.49 4.96 17.45
N GLU A 53 -6.52 5.47 18.15
CA GLU A 53 -7.26 6.67 17.73
C GLU A 53 -6.39 7.92 17.78
N ALA A 54 -5.57 8.06 18.82
CA ALA A 54 -4.65 9.19 18.94
C ALA A 54 -3.59 9.18 17.83
N VAL A 55 -3.07 7.98 17.48
CA VAL A 55 -2.09 7.84 16.39
C VAL A 55 -2.75 8.08 15.04
N LEU A 56 -3.94 7.54 14.78
CA LEU A 56 -4.71 7.76 13.56
C LEU A 56 -4.95 9.27 13.33
N LYS A 57 -5.43 9.96 14.36
CA LYS A 57 -5.64 11.41 14.32
C LYS A 57 -4.34 12.17 14.03
N SER A 58 -3.24 11.78 14.68
CA SER A 58 -1.92 12.40 14.42
C SER A 58 -1.45 12.16 12.97
N LEU A 59 -1.76 11.01 12.38
CA LEU A 59 -1.47 10.72 10.97
C LEU A 59 -2.32 11.61 10.05
N GLN A 60 -3.60 11.78 10.35
CA GLN A 60 -4.50 12.66 9.59
C GLN A 60 -4.03 14.11 9.62
N GLU A 61 -3.62 14.62 10.79
CA GLU A 61 -3.15 16.00 10.96
C GLU A 61 -1.78 16.26 10.33
N ARG A 62 -0.85 15.30 10.41
CA ARG A 62 0.56 15.50 10.03
C ARG A 62 0.90 14.99 8.63
N PHE A 63 0.16 14.03 8.10
CA PHE A 63 0.42 13.42 6.80
C PHE A 63 -0.62 13.84 5.78
N SER A 64 -1.86 13.41 5.96
CA SER A 64 -2.97 13.75 5.07
C SER A 64 -4.31 13.51 5.75
N PRO A 65 -5.30 14.39 5.59
CA PRO A 65 -6.66 14.13 6.03
C PRO A 65 -7.32 12.92 5.32
N ALA A 66 -6.74 12.46 4.21
CA ALA A 66 -7.18 11.27 3.48
C ALA A 66 -6.62 9.96 4.06
N VAL A 67 -6.00 9.98 5.25
CA VAL A 67 -5.71 8.76 6.02
C VAL A 67 -7.02 8.26 6.61
N CYS A 68 -7.44 7.05 6.19
CA CYS A 68 -8.72 6.47 6.59
C CYS A 68 -8.53 5.11 7.26
N ASP A 69 -9.26 4.91 8.37
CA ASP A 69 -9.39 3.60 8.97
C ASP A 69 -10.20 2.67 8.06
N MET A 70 -9.61 1.52 7.74
CA MET A 70 -10.22 0.50 6.88
C MET A 70 -10.73 -0.72 7.67
N SER A 71 -10.83 -0.61 8.99
CA SER A 71 -11.29 -1.71 9.86
C SER A 71 -12.75 -2.12 9.62
N PHE A 72 -13.54 -1.28 8.93
CA PHE A 72 -14.90 -1.60 8.50
C PHE A 72 -14.96 -2.68 7.42
N LEU A 73 -13.84 -2.92 6.71
CA LEU A 73 -13.74 -4.04 5.79
C LEU A 73 -13.68 -5.34 6.58
N THR A 74 -14.81 -6.00 6.70
CA THR A 74 -14.92 -7.29 7.39
C THR A 74 -14.45 -8.46 6.54
N ASP A 75 -14.14 -9.57 7.21
CA ASP A 75 -13.50 -10.75 6.65
C ASP A 75 -14.21 -11.34 5.42
N SER A 76 -13.41 -11.71 4.48
CA SER A 76 -13.50 -12.76 3.43
C SER A 76 -14.79 -12.97 2.62
N ALA A 77 -15.92 -12.42 2.98
CA ALA A 77 -17.15 -12.62 2.19
C ALA A 77 -17.79 -11.34 1.63
N GLY A 78 -17.22 -10.16 1.89
CA GLY A 78 -17.60 -8.92 1.20
C GLY A 78 -19.06 -8.47 1.32
N THR A 79 -19.85 -9.08 2.17
CA THR A 79 -21.30 -8.95 2.10
C THR A 79 -22.02 -8.47 3.34
N ASP A 80 -21.35 -8.32 4.48
CA ASP A 80 -22.03 -7.74 5.64
C ASP A 80 -21.20 -6.62 6.26
N GLY A 81 -21.37 -5.56 5.70
CA GLY A 81 -21.23 -4.22 5.79
C GLY A 81 -21.26 -3.62 7.17
N GLY A 82 -20.10 -3.32 7.73
CA GLY A 82 -20.03 -2.08 8.45
C GLY A 82 -20.43 -0.96 7.47
N SER A 83 -21.18 0.03 7.91
CA SER A 83 -21.51 1.17 7.07
C SER A 83 -20.20 1.80 6.60
N VAL A 84 -20.11 2.07 5.29
CA VAL A 84 -18.95 2.75 4.72
C VAL A 84 -18.80 4.10 5.44
N PRO A 85 -17.61 4.44 5.96
CA PRO A 85 -17.41 5.71 6.64
C PRO A 85 -17.73 6.89 5.73
N GLU A 86 -18.49 7.87 6.24
CA GLU A 86 -18.89 9.06 5.48
C GLU A 86 -17.69 9.77 4.84
N GLN A 87 -16.55 9.81 5.53
CA GLN A 87 -15.31 10.38 5.00
C GLN A 87 -14.87 9.73 3.68
N LEU A 88 -14.98 8.39 3.57
CA LEU A 88 -14.63 7.67 2.35
C LEU A 88 -15.64 7.92 1.24
N VAL A 89 -16.92 8.00 1.59
CA VAL A 89 -17.99 8.34 0.63
C VAL A 89 -17.74 9.71 0.04
N MET A 90 -17.45 10.71 0.86
CA MET A 90 -17.19 12.08 0.41
C MET A 90 -15.95 12.15 -0.50
N LEU A 91 -14.86 11.48 -0.13
CA LEU A 91 -13.66 11.41 -0.97
C LEU A 91 -13.92 10.71 -2.31
N ALA A 92 -14.69 9.63 -2.32
CA ALA A 92 -15.02 8.90 -3.55
C ALA A 92 -16.02 9.65 -4.43
N ALA A 93 -16.92 10.39 -3.83
CA ALA A 93 -17.93 11.18 -4.54
C ALA A 93 -17.34 12.39 -5.30
N GLU A 94 -16.12 12.83 -4.97
CA GLU A 94 -15.41 13.86 -5.75
C GLU A 94 -15.21 13.45 -7.22
N ASP A 95 -15.08 12.14 -7.48
CA ASP A 95 -14.90 11.61 -8.84
C ASP A 95 -16.14 10.91 -9.38
N HIS A 96 -17.04 10.44 -8.51
CA HIS A 96 -18.17 9.58 -8.83
C HIS A 96 -19.43 10.02 -8.05
N GLU A 97 -20.22 10.93 -8.60
CA GLU A 97 -21.48 11.40 -7.97
C GLU A 97 -22.44 10.24 -7.65
N GLU A 98 -22.41 9.17 -8.43
CA GLU A 98 -23.23 7.97 -8.23
C GLU A 98 -23.00 7.31 -6.84
N ILE A 99 -21.79 7.42 -6.28
CA ILE A 99 -21.46 6.90 -4.96
C ILE A 99 -22.23 7.64 -3.87
N LEU A 100 -22.36 8.96 -4.01
CA LEU A 100 -23.14 9.77 -3.06
C LEU A 100 -24.63 9.43 -3.13
N GLU A 101 -25.18 9.27 -4.34
CA GLU A 101 -26.58 8.86 -4.53
C GLU A 101 -26.85 7.50 -3.88
N GLN A 102 -26.00 6.50 -4.16
CA GLN A 102 -26.11 5.17 -3.55
C GLN A 102 -25.99 5.21 -2.01
N TYR A 103 -25.16 6.09 -1.47
CA TYR A 103 -25.03 6.27 -0.02
C TYR A 103 -26.30 6.83 0.59
N LEU A 104 -26.89 7.89 -0.04
CA LEU A 104 -28.12 8.52 0.43
C LEU A 104 -29.32 7.57 0.33
N ASP A 105 -29.34 6.71 -0.70
CA ASP A 105 -30.37 5.69 -0.89
C ASP A 105 -30.15 4.44 -0.01
N GLY A 106 -29.05 4.36 0.74
CA GLY A 106 -28.72 3.21 1.59
C GLY A 106 -28.36 1.93 0.83
N THR A 107 -28.02 2.03 -0.45
CA THR A 107 -27.67 0.90 -1.33
C THR A 107 -26.16 0.71 -1.47
N LEU A 108 -25.36 1.70 -1.04
CA LEU A 108 -23.90 1.63 -1.13
C LEU A 108 -23.35 0.55 -0.19
N ASN A 109 -22.48 -0.28 -0.74
CA ASN A 109 -21.72 -1.27 0.01
C ASN A 109 -20.23 -1.23 -0.34
N ALA A 110 -19.38 -1.90 0.44
CA ALA A 110 -17.95 -1.93 0.25
C ALA A 110 -17.51 -2.49 -1.12
N ALA A 111 -18.28 -3.42 -1.70
CA ALA A 111 -17.99 -3.97 -3.03
C ALA A 111 -18.25 -2.94 -4.15
N GLY A 112 -19.30 -2.12 -4.02
CA GLY A 112 -19.59 -1.03 -4.97
C GLY A 112 -18.53 0.06 -4.99
N MET A 113 -17.75 0.19 -3.91
CA MET A 113 -16.66 1.18 -3.81
C MET A 113 -15.28 0.63 -4.21
N GLU A 114 -15.15 -0.66 -4.45
CA GLU A 114 -13.82 -1.29 -4.55
C GLU A 114 -12.94 -0.67 -5.63
N GLU A 115 -13.47 -0.43 -6.81
CA GLU A 115 -12.72 0.14 -7.92
C GLU A 115 -12.33 1.61 -7.65
N SER A 116 -13.25 2.38 -7.07
CA SER A 116 -12.97 3.75 -6.65
C SER A 116 -11.87 3.81 -5.59
N LEU A 117 -11.95 2.94 -4.57
CA LEU A 117 -10.91 2.85 -3.53
C LEU A 117 -9.55 2.47 -4.12
N ARG A 118 -9.49 1.50 -5.05
CA ARG A 118 -8.24 1.13 -5.75
C ARG A 118 -7.64 2.32 -6.50
N SER A 119 -8.47 3.03 -7.26
CA SER A 119 -8.05 4.22 -8.00
C SER A 119 -7.50 5.31 -7.08
N MET A 120 -8.21 5.59 -5.98
CA MET A 120 -7.81 6.60 -4.99
C MET A 120 -6.52 6.24 -4.27
N ILE A 121 -6.33 4.96 -3.90
CA ILE A 121 -5.10 4.47 -3.27
C ILE A 121 -3.93 4.59 -4.24
N ARG A 122 -4.11 4.12 -5.47
CA ARG A 122 -3.08 4.14 -6.51
C ARG A 122 -2.64 5.57 -6.87
N SER A 123 -3.57 6.53 -6.87
CA SER A 123 -3.28 7.94 -7.15
C SER A 123 -2.80 8.73 -5.93
N GLY A 124 -2.64 8.09 -4.75
CA GLY A 124 -2.21 8.77 -3.52
C GLY A 124 -3.24 9.74 -2.95
N ARG A 125 -4.53 9.57 -3.27
CA ARG A 125 -5.63 10.36 -2.72
C ARG A 125 -6.30 9.72 -1.51
N LEU A 126 -6.03 8.44 -1.26
CA LEU A 126 -6.47 7.69 -0.09
C LEU A 126 -5.29 6.91 0.49
N TYR A 127 -5.12 6.94 1.79
CA TYR A 127 -4.10 6.22 2.53
C TYR A 127 -4.77 5.25 3.51
N PRO A 128 -4.91 3.96 3.14
CA PRO A 128 -5.54 2.97 4.00
C PRO A 128 -4.73 2.76 5.28
N CYS A 129 -5.40 2.78 6.41
CA CYS A 129 -4.82 2.57 7.73
C CYS A 129 -5.53 1.43 8.45
N MET A 130 -4.79 0.57 9.09
CA MET A 130 -5.29 -0.45 10.02
C MET A 130 -4.35 -0.61 11.20
N GLY A 131 -4.86 -1.17 12.28
CA GLY A 131 -4.08 -1.42 13.48
C GLY A 131 -3.98 -2.89 13.83
N GLY A 132 -2.96 -3.20 14.66
CA GLY A 132 -2.76 -4.55 15.18
C GLY A 132 -1.45 -4.70 15.95
N SER A 133 -1.06 -5.95 16.16
CA SER A 133 0.19 -6.31 16.82
C SER A 133 0.90 -7.43 16.06
N ALA A 134 2.06 -7.14 15.52
CA ALA A 134 2.90 -8.14 14.89
C ALA A 134 3.44 -9.19 15.88
N ALA A 135 3.49 -8.87 17.18
CA ALA A 135 3.95 -9.78 18.21
C ALA A 135 2.91 -10.86 18.53
N THR A 136 1.62 -10.52 18.51
CA THR A 136 0.51 -11.44 18.77
C THR A 136 -0.13 -12.01 17.51
N GLY A 137 0.12 -11.40 16.35
CA GLY A 137 -0.54 -11.71 15.08
C GLY A 137 -1.88 -11.00 14.90
N GLU A 138 -2.37 -10.29 15.91
CA GLU A 138 -3.65 -9.60 15.86
C GLU A 138 -3.67 -8.52 14.78
N GLY A 139 -4.70 -8.53 13.93
CA GLY A 139 -4.90 -7.56 12.85
C GLY A 139 -4.01 -7.77 11.62
N ILE A 140 -2.99 -8.66 11.68
CA ILE A 140 -2.05 -8.88 10.57
C ILE A 140 -2.75 -9.50 9.36
N ASP A 141 -3.51 -10.59 9.55
CA ASP A 141 -4.20 -11.26 8.45
C ASP A 141 -5.21 -10.32 7.76
N ARG A 142 -5.94 -9.53 8.54
CA ARG A 142 -6.88 -8.52 8.02
C ARG A 142 -6.18 -7.44 7.20
N PHE A 143 -5.04 -6.95 7.71
CA PHE A 143 -4.22 -5.99 6.97
C PHE A 143 -3.69 -6.58 5.67
N LEU A 144 -3.18 -7.80 5.68
CA LEU A 144 -2.67 -8.47 4.47
C LEU A 144 -3.77 -8.73 3.45
N GLN A 145 -4.98 -9.11 3.89
CA GLN A 145 -6.14 -9.26 3.01
C GLN A 145 -6.53 -7.93 2.35
N MET A 146 -6.59 -6.84 3.14
CA MET A 146 -6.81 -5.49 2.60
C MET A 146 -5.72 -5.10 1.60
N PHE A 147 -4.45 -5.31 1.96
CA PHE A 147 -3.32 -5.02 1.08
C PHE A 147 -3.42 -5.79 -0.22
N TYR A 148 -3.64 -7.11 -0.17
CA TYR A 148 -3.81 -7.95 -1.36
C TYR A 148 -4.98 -7.51 -2.25
N ARG A 149 -6.08 -7.06 -1.64
CA ARG A 149 -7.29 -6.62 -2.35
C ARG A 149 -7.06 -5.31 -3.12
N PHE A 150 -6.29 -4.38 -2.57
CA PHE A 150 -6.15 -3.02 -3.09
C PHE A 150 -4.79 -2.69 -3.72
N ALA A 151 -3.73 -3.44 -3.41
CA ALA A 151 -2.41 -3.26 -4.02
C ALA A 151 -2.33 -4.01 -5.37
N VAL A 152 -2.93 -3.43 -6.39
CA VAL A 152 -2.96 -4.00 -7.74
C VAL A 152 -1.85 -3.39 -8.59
N THR A 153 -1.07 -4.23 -9.27
CA THR A 153 -0.02 -3.81 -10.20
C THR A 153 -0.42 -4.10 -11.65
N ASP A 154 0.18 -3.38 -12.58
CA ASP A 154 -0.02 -3.61 -14.03
C ASP A 154 0.95 -4.67 -14.58
N TYR A 155 1.73 -5.32 -13.72
CA TYR A 155 2.66 -6.37 -14.13
C TYR A 155 1.91 -7.57 -14.73
N ARG A 156 2.36 -8.00 -15.91
CA ARG A 156 1.88 -9.22 -16.58
C ARG A 156 3.07 -10.02 -17.07
N GLU A 157 3.05 -11.30 -16.76
CA GLU A 157 4.11 -12.24 -17.12
C GLU A 157 4.15 -12.51 -18.65
N GLU A 158 2.99 -12.40 -19.32
CA GLU A 158 2.85 -12.61 -20.75
C GLU A 158 3.31 -11.42 -21.60
N ASP A 159 3.54 -10.26 -20.97
CA ASP A 159 4.03 -9.07 -21.66
C ASP A 159 5.48 -9.28 -22.15
N PRO A 160 5.94 -8.50 -23.14
CA PRO A 160 7.35 -8.44 -23.50
C PRO A 160 8.21 -8.07 -22.27
N LEU A 161 9.38 -8.68 -22.16
CA LEU A 161 10.33 -8.40 -21.07
C LEU A 161 10.64 -6.90 -20.99
N ARG A 162 10.31 -6.31 -19.85
CA ARG A 162 10.63 -4.92 -19.49
C ARG A 162 11.09 -4.88 -18.05
N GLY A 163 12.10 -4.07 -17.79
CA GLY A 163 12.60 -3.93 -16.42
C GLY A 163 13.42 -2.67 -16.23
N ILE A 164 13.63 -2.31 -14.99
CA ILE A 164 14.42 -1.15 -14.56
C ILE A 164 15.59 -1.63 -13.71
N VAL A 165 16.80 -1.34 -14.15
CA VAL A 165 18.01 -1.57 -13.35
C VAL A 165 18.10 -0.47 -12.30
N TYR A 166 17.95 -0.81 -11.03
CA TYR A 166 18.02 0.16 -9.94
C TYR A 166 19.31 0.09 -9.11
N LYS A 167 20.07 -1.00 -9.22
CA LYS A 167 21.32 -1.16 -8.47
C LYS A 167 22.29 -2.08 -9.20
N VAL A 168 23.57 -1.75 -9.14
CA VAL A 168 24.67 -2.63 -9.54
C VAL A 168 25.63 -2.77 -8.37
N ARG A 169 26.05 -3.99 -8.10
CA ARG A 169 27.07 -4.33 -7.10
C ARG A 169 28.08 -5.28 -7.73
N HIS A 170 29.19 -5.47 -7.06
CA HIS A 170 30.11 -6.59 -7.28
C HIS A 170 30.09 -7.47 -6.02
N ASP A 171 30.11 -8.77 -6.21
CA ASP A 171 30.19 -9.73 -5.12
C ASP A 171 31.63 -9.82 -4.57
N SER A 172 31.87 -10.74 -3.64
CA SER A 172 33.20 -10.97 -3.06
C SER A 172 34.22 -11.57 -4.02
N GLN A 173 33.77 -12.07 -5.17
CA GLN A 173 34.62 -12.63 -6.24
C GLN A 173 34.87 -11.65 -7.39
N GLY A 174 34.26 -10.45 -7.29
CA GLY A 174 34.37 -9.41 -8.32
C GLY A 174 33.34 -9.54 -9.45
N GLU A 175 32.41 -10.47 -9.36
CA GLU A 175 31.34 -10.68 -10.31
C GLU A 175 30.30 -9.54 -10.21
N ARG A 176 29.84 -9.04 -11.36
CA ARG A 176 28.84 -7.96 -11.43
C ARG A 176 27.44 -8.50 -11.18
N LEU A 177 26.81 -8.02 -10.12
CA LEU A 177 25.40 -8.26 -9.80
C LEU A 177 24.54 -7.06 -10.21
N THR A 178 23.62 -7.29 -11.12
CA THR A 178 22.67 -6.29 -11.59
C THR A 178 21.29 -6.56 -10.99
N PHE A 179 20.78 -5.61 -10.21
CA PHE A 179 19.45 -5.71 -9.59
C PHE A 179 18.43 -5.04 -10.50
N VAL A 180 17.45 -5.82 -10.92
CA VAL A 180 16.41 -5.38 -11.86
C VAL A 180 15.05 -5.60 -11.22
N THR A 181 14.16 -4.62 -11.35
CA THR A 181 12.72 -4.83 -11.13
C THR A 181 12.08 -5.06 -12.49
N LEU A 182 11.26 -6.10 -12.62
CA LEU A 182 10.52 -6.37 -13.84
C LEU A 182 9.20 -5.58 -13.82
N THR A 183 8.91 -4.90 -14.93
CA THR A 183 7.65 -4.19 -15.15
C THR A 183 6.76 -4.90 -16.17
N GLY A 184 7.23 -6.00 -16.72
CA GLY A 184 6.50 -6.92 -17.61
C GLY A 184 7.41 -8.05 -18.07
N GLY A 185 6.79 -9.17 -18.47
CA GLY A 185 7.51 -10.36 -18.91
C GLY A 185 8.23 -11.11 -17.80
N GLN A 186 8.96 -12.13 -18.16
CA GLN A 186 9.73 -12.97 -17.27
C GLN A 186 11.17 -13.11 -17.76
N ILE A 187 12.07 -13.46 -16.85
CA ILE A 187 13.47 -13.71 -17.14
C ILE A 187 13.91 -15.01 -16.48
N SER A 188 14.67 -15.81 -17.21
CA SER A 188 15.19 -17.10 -16.74
C SER A 188 16.69 -17.19 -16.93
N VAL A 189 17.32 -18.10 -16.19
CA VAL A 189 18.73 -18.44 -16.40
C VAL A 189 18.92 -18.95 -17.83
N LYS A 190 19.94 -18.45 -18.53
CA LYS A 190 20.32 -18.65 -19.92
C LYS A 190 19.57 -17.76 -20.94
N ASP A 191 18.59 -16.96 -20.52
CA ASP A 191 18.03 -15.95 -21.41
C ASP A 191 19.10 -14.93 -21.81
N SER A 192 18.82 -14.19 -22.88
CA SER A 192 19.67 -13.10 -23.35
C SER A 192 18.93 -11.79 -23.24
N VAL A 193 19.51 -10.83 -22.53
CA VAL A 193 18.98 -9.47 -22.37
C VAL A 193 20.01 -8.49 -22.93
N ASP A 194 19.62 -7.70 -23.91
CA ASP A 194 20.50 -6.74 -24.61
C ASP A 194 21.82 -7.37 -25.13
N GLY A 195 21.78 -8.65 -25.50
CA GLY A 195 22.96 -9.38 -25.99
C GLY A 195 23.84 -10.00 -24.91
N GLU A 196 23.57 -9.71 -23.64
CA GLU A 196 24.24 -10.35 -22.50
C GLU A 196 23.43 -11.57 -21.99
N LYS A 197 24.13 -12.65 -21.67
CA LYS A 197 23.50 -13.88 -21.18
C LYS A 197 23.28 -13.85 -19.68
N VAL A 198 22.10 -14.25 -19.24
CA VAL A 198 21.79 -14.39 -17.81
C VAL A 198 22.44 -15.68 -17.29
N HIS A 199 23.41 -15.55 -16.41
CA HIS A 199 24.15 -16.68 -15.86
C HIS A 199 23.51 -17.25 -14.59
N GLN A 200 22.98 -16.37 -13.75
CA GLN A 200 22.36 -16.73 -12.47
C GLN A 200 21.30 -15.69 -12.10
N ILE A 201 20.27 -16.11 -11.40
CA ILE A 201 19.21 -15.26 -10.81
C ILE A 201 19.13 -15.57 -9.32
#